data_7eeadda1f63e5534efd112f3ed5d2102
#
_entry.id   7eeadda1f63e5534efd112f3ed5d2102
#
_cell.length_a   1.000
_cell.length_b   1.000
_cell.length_c   1.000
_cell.angle_alpha   90.00
_cell.angle_beta   90.00
_cell.angle_gamma   90.00
#
_symmetry.space_group_name_H-M   'P 1'
#
loop_
_entity.id
_entity.type
_entity.pdbx_description
1 polymer ?
#
loop_
_entity_poly.entity_id
_entity_poly.type
_entity_poly.pdbx_seq_one_letter_code
_entity_poly.pdbx_strand_id
1 'polypeptide(L)'
;MNKVMRILHIVNDLSNIGGIQKWIMNYFEYIDRNKIVFDFAYHNSCEPLNQSFIDKIYNLGGNIIELPKISVCSLQENTKIFREVLHRGEKYKIVHCHMANAAFLYLKVAKEENVPVRILHSHQNKAADQFSHVVRNIPLIKMGLKYSNLRFACSSLAGDWLFKN
;
A
#
# COMPACT_ATOMS: atom_id res chain seq x y z
N MET A 1 24.35 -16.72 1.84
CA MET A 1 23.15 -16.61 0.97
C MET A 1 22.60 -15.19 1.13
N ASN A 2 22.42 -14.47 0.03
CA ASN A 2 21.75 -13.15 0.12
C ASN A 2 20.29 -13.34 0.54
N LYS A 3 19.87 -12.62 1.58
CA LYS A 3 18.50 -12.66 2.09
C LYS A 3 17.55 -12.03 1.06
N VAL A 4 16.45 -12.71 0.75
CA VAL A 4 15.42 -12.18 -0.17
C VAL A 4 14.80 -10.90 0.42
N MET A 5 14.74 -9.82 -0.35
CA MET A 5 14.13 -8.57 0.07
C MET A 5 12.61 -8.64 -0.09
N ARG A 6 11.87 -8.40 0.98
CA ARG A 6 10.40 -8.31 0.92
C ARG A 6 9.93 -6.86 0.81
N ILE A 7 9.00 -6.61 -0.11
CA ILE A 7 8.35 -5.31 -0.31
C ILE A 7 6.88 -5.46 0.10
N LEU A 8 6.42 -4.60 1.00
CA LEU A 8 5.03 -4.57 1.45
C LEU A 8 4.23 -3.58 0.62
N HIS A 9 3.33 -4.07 -0.21
CA HIS A 9 2.36 -3.27 -0.96
C HIS A 9 1.09 -3.08 -0.13
N ILE A 10 0.63 -1.83 0.01
CA ILE A 10 -0.64 -1.51 0.69
C ILE A 10 -1.65 -1.11 -0.37
N VAL A 11 -2.70 -1.89 -0.49
CA VAL A 11 -3.78 -1.74 -1.47
C VAL A 11 -5.14 -1.62 -0.79
N ASN A 12 -6.16 -1.14 -1.50
CA ASN A 12 -7.48 -0.94 -0.91
C ASN A 12 -8.16 -2.28 -0.58
N ASP A 13 -8.21 -3.18 -1.55
CA ASP A 13 -8.83 -4.50 -1.39
C ASP A 13 -8.22 -5.52 -2.37
N LEU A 14 -8.58 -6.80 -2.19
CA LEU A 14 -8.20 -7.90 -3.07
C LEU A 14 -9.42 -8.72 -3.53
N SER A 15 -10.62 -8.18 -3.38
CA SER A 15 -11.86 -8.76 -3.88
C SER A 15 -12.07 -8.42 -5.35
N ASN A 16 -11.95 -7.14 -5.68
CA ASN A 16 -12.09 -6.63 -7.04
C ASN A 16 -10.71 -6.29 -7.63
N ILE A 17 -10.28 -7.06 -8.62
CA ILE A 17 -8.96 -6.91 -9.22
C ILE A 17 -8.97 -5.80 -10.27
N GLY A 18 -8.63 -4.60 -9.83
CA GLY A 18 -8.51 -3.41 -10.66
C GLY A 18 -7.13 -3.21 -11.29
N GLY A 19 -6.92 -2.02 -11.84
CA GLY A 19 -5.67 -1.66 -12.51
C GLY A 19 -4.44 -1.69 -11.60
N ILE A 20 -4.57 -1.31 -10.32
CA ILE A 20 -3.47 -1.29 -9.36
C ILE A 20 -2.99 -2.72 -9.08
N GLN A 21 -3.89 -3.63 -8.75
CA GLN A 21 -3.57 -5.02 -8.45
C GLN A 21 -2.94 -5.72 -9.67
N LYS A 22 -3.50 -5.50 -10.87
CA LYS A 22 -2.95 -6.03 -12.12
C LYS A 22 -1.54 -5.48 -12.39
N TRP A 23 -1.34 -4.17 -12.18
CA TRP A 23 -0.04 -3.54 -12.34
C TRP A 23 1.02 -4.15 -11.41
N ILE A 24 0.71 -4.29 -10.11
CA ILE A 24 1.64 -4.90 -9.15
C ILE A 24 1.94 -6.36 -9.53
N MET A 25 0.89 -7.12 -9.90
CA MET A 25 1.03 -8.53 -10.24
C MET A 25 1.90 -8.72 -11.50
N ASN A 26 1.76 -7.88 -12.52
CA ASN A 26 2.61 -7.94 -13.71
C ASN A 26 4.09 -7.85 -13.35
N TYR A 27 4.47 -6.95 -12.43
CA TYR A 27 5.85 -6.89 -11.96
C TYR A 27 6.22 -8.13 -11.14
N PHE A 28 5.34 -8.60 -10.28
CA PHE A 28 5.64 -9.73 -9.40
C PHE A 28 5.87 -11.04 -10.17
N GLU A 29 5.22 -11.21 -11.31
CA GLU A 29 5.41 -12.38 -12.17
C GLU A 29 6.80 -12.41 -12.86
N TYR A 30 7.34 -11.24 -13.19
CA TYR A 30 8.57 -11.14 -13.99
C TYR A 30 9.82 -10.80 -13.20
N ILE A 31 9.74 -10.37 -11.94
CA ILE A 31 10.92 -10.11 -11.12
C ILE A 31 11.64 -11.40 -10.71
N ASP A 32 12.94 -11.26 -10.41
CA ASP A 32 13.73 -12.35 -9.83
C ASP A 32 13.31 -12.56 -8.34
N ARG A 33 12.45 -13.55 -8.11
CA ARG A 33 11.91 -13.88 -6.78
C ARG A 33 12.94 -14.46 -5.81
N ASN A 34 14.12 -14.81 -6.29
CA ASN A 34 15.27 -15.14 -5.42
C ASN A 34 15.87 -13.89 -4.77
N LYS A 35 15.54 -12.70 -5.28
CA LYS A 35 16.03 -11.41 -4.76
C LYS A 35 14.92 -10.58 -4.13
N ILE A 36 13.72 -10.55 -4.73
CA ILE A 36 12.61 -9.68 -4.32
C ILE A 36 11.31 -10.46 -4.32
N VAL A 37 10.54 -10.33 -3.23
CA VAL A 37 9.20 -10.89 -3.10
C VAL A 37 8.24 -9.79 -2.64
N PHE A 38 7.00 -9.82 -3.15
CA PHE A 38 5.94 -8.89 -2.76
C PHE A 38 4.99 -9.51 -1.76
N ASP A 39 4.69 -8.74 -0.70
CA ASP A 39 3.59 -9.01 0.23
C ASP A 39 2.50 -7.96 0.06
N PHE A 40 1.26 -8.34 0.33
CA PHE A 40 0.10 -7.46 0.14
C PHE A 40 -0.64 -7.25 1.46
N ALA A 41 -0.71 -6.00 1.91
CA ALA A 41 -1.62 -5.59 2.97
C ALA A 41 -2.86 -4.94 2.33
N TYR A 42 -4.05 -5.40 2.70
CA TYR A 42 -5.32 -4.92 2.15
C TYR A 42 -6.33 -4.65 3.28
N HIS A 43 -7.34 -3.81 2.99
CA HIS A 43 -8.43 -3.58 3.93
C HIS A 43 -9.58 -4.54 3.70
N ASN A 44 -10.11 -5.08 4.80
CA ASN A 44 -11.32 -5.89 4.74
C ASN A 44 -12.49 -5.06 4.20
N SER A 45 -13.05 -5.48 3.06
CA SER A 45 -14.16 -4.81 2.36
C SER A 45 -15.51 -5.48 2.56
N CYS A 46 -15.60 -6.54 3.34
CA CYS A 46 -16.77 -7.44 3.47
C CYS A 46 -17.13 -8.20 2.18
N GLU A 47 -16.39 -7.98 1.09
CA GLU A 47 -16.53 -8.73 -0.16
C GLU A 47 -15.60 -9.93 -0.16
N PRO A 48 -16.01 -11.08 -0.74
CA PRO A 48 -15.14 -12.25 -0.82
C PRO A 48 -13.90 -11.93 -1.65
N LEU A 49 -12.75 -12.39 -1.17
CA LEU A 49 -11.49 -12.23 -1.88
C LEU A 49 -11.49 -12.97 -3.22
N ASN A 50 -10.79 -12.42 -4.20
CA ASN A 50 -10.57 -13.10 -5.46
C ASN A 50 -9.57 -14.25 -5.26
N GLN A 51 -10.08 -15.47 -5.08
CA GLN A 51 -9.28 -16.64 -4.72
C GLN A 51 -8.17 -16.91 -5.73
N SER A 52 -8.46 -16.81 -7.02
CA SER A 52 -7.44 -17.03 -8.07
C SER A 52 -6.26 -16.05 -7.96
N PHE A 53 -6.54 -14.79 -7.59
CA PHE A 53 -5.49 -13.79 -7.38
C PHE A 53 -4.69 -14.07 -6.11
N ILE A 54 -5.37 -14.50 -5.06
CA ILE A 54 -4.77 -14.88 -3.78
C ILE A 54 -3.82 -16.08 -3.96
N ASP A 55 -4.29 -17.13 -4.62
CA ASP A 55 -3.49 -18.32 -4.91
C ASP A 55 -2.25 -17.96 -5.72
N LYS A 56 -2.39 -17.04 -6.67
CA LYS A 56 -1.26 -16.56 -7.47
C LYS A 56 -0.21 -15.84 -6.62
N ILE A 57 -0.63 -15.00 -5.65
CA ILE A 57 0.31 -14.35 -4.72
C ILE A 57 1.08 -15.40 -3.92
N TYR A 58 0.40 -16.38 -3.36
CA TYR A 58 1.05 -17.45 -2.58
C TYR A 58 2.00 -18.30 -3.43
N ASN A 59 1.58 -18.67 -4.65
CA ASN A 59 2.43 -19.43 -5.58
C ASN A 59 3.71 -18.69 -5.98
N LEU A 60 3.68 -17.38 -5.96
CA LEU A 60 4.86 -16.53 -6.20
C LEU A 60 5.70 -16.28 -4.93
N GLY A 61 5.33 -16.87 -3.78
CA GLY A 61 6.03 -16.76 -2.51
C GLY A 61 5.67 -15.51 -1.68
N GLY A 62 4.63 -14.76 -2.09
CA GLY A 62 4.10 -13.62 -1.37
C GLY A 62 3.19 -14.01 -0.21
N ASN A 63 2.96 -13.07 0.71
CA ASN A 63 2.00 -13.20 1.80
C ASN A 63 0.88 -12.16 1.66
N ILE A 64 -0.24 -12.46 2.31
CA ILE A 64 -1.40 -11.57 2.37
C ILE A 64 -1.67 -11.23 3.83
N ILE A 65 -1.93 -9.95 4.08
CA ILE A 65 -2.13 -9.39 5.41
C ILE A 65 -3.42 -8.58 5.38
N GLU A 66 -4.38 -9.01 6.17
CA GLU A 66 -5.63 -8.28 6.34
C GLU A 66 -5.45 -7.17 7.36
N LEU A 67 -5.94 -5.97 7.01
CA LEU A 67 -5.98 -4.80 7.86
C LEU A 67 -7.45 -4.39 8.10
N PRO A 68 -7.81 -3.89 9.28
CA PRO A 68 -9.14 -3.36 9.52
C PRO A 68 -9.49 -2.24 8.54
N LYS A 69 -10.77 -2.12 8.18
CA LYS A 69 -11.25 -0.99 7.35
C LYS A 69 -10.93 0.34 8.04
N ILE A 70 -10.38 1.30 7.29
CA ILE A 70 -10.02 2.61 7.85
C ILE A 70 -11.27 3.40 8.21
N SER A 71 -11.38 3.74 9.48
CA SER A 71 -12.37 4.66 10.04
C SER A 71 -11.71 5.43 11.19
N VAL A 72 -12.34 6.49 11.67
CA VAL A 72 -11.83 7.24 12.84
C VAL A 72 -11.68 6.31 14.06
N CYS A 73 -12.64 5.41 14.27
CA CYS A 73 -12.65 4.47 15.39
C CYS A 73 -11.56 3.38 15.27
N SER A 74 -11.14 3.04 14.06
CA SER A 74 -10.17 1.96 13.81
C SER A 74 -8.72 2.45 13.60
N LEU A 75 -8.45 3.76 13.69
CA LEU A 75 -7.10 4.28 13.44
C LEU A 75 -6.05 3.72 14.40
N GLN A 76 -6.38 3.63 15.69
CA GLN A 76 -5.44 3.10 16.68
C GLN A 76 -5.19 1.60 16.46
N GLU A 77 -6.24 0.85 16.19
CA GLU A 77 -6.16 -0.58 15.89
C GLU A 77 -5.33 -0.84 14.62
N ASN A 78 -5.62 -0.11 13.52
CA ASN A 78 -4.82 -0.18 12.30
C ASN A 78 -3.35 0.15 12.56
N THR A 79 -3.07 1.18 13.35
CA THR A 79 -1.69 1.57 13.73
C THR A 79 -1.00 0.43 14.46
N LYS A 80 -1.67 -0.18 15.45
CA LYS A 80 -1.13 -1.30 16.23
C LYS A 80 -0.85 -2.52 15.34
N ILE A 81 -1.86 -2.97 14.60
CA ILE A 81 -1.74 -4.14 13.73
C ILE A 81 -0.64 -3.92 12.68
N PHE A 82 -0.61 -2.75 12.05
CA PHE A 82 0.40 -2.47 11.03
C PHE A 82 1.82 -2.43 11.61
N ARG A 83 1.99 -1.91 12.84
CA ARG A 83 3.27 -1.97 13.56
C ARG A 83 3.70 -3.41 13.83
N GLU A 84 2.78 -4.26 14.27
CA GLU A 84 3.04 -5.69 14.46
C GLU A 84 3.45 -6.37 13.14
N VAL A 85 2.79 -6.03 12.02
CA VAL A 85 3.14 -6.54 10.68
C VAL A 85 4.59 -6.19 10.31
N LEU A 86 5.03 -4.97 10.60
CA LEU A 86 6.40 -4.53 10.31
C LEU A 86 7.45 -5.22 11.19
N HIS A 87 7.04 -5.76 12.34
CA HIS A 87 7.90 -6.51 13.26
C HIS A 87 7.86 -8.03 13.08
N ARG A 88 6.88 -8.57 12.32
CA ARG A 88 6.78 -10.01 12.07
C ARG A 88 7.88 -10.47 11.09
N GLY A 89 8.65 -11.47 11.51
CA GLY A 89 9.64 -12.14 10.65
C GLY A 89 10.74 -11.21 10.13
N GLU A 90 10.92 -11.18 8.82
CA GLU A 90 11.94 -10.34 8.18
C GLU A 90 11.47 -8.89 8.07
N LYS A 91 12.34 -7.96 8.52
CA LYS A 91 12.04 -6.52 8.43
C LYS A 91 11.86 -6.07 6.98
N TYR A 92 10.73 -5.49 6.68
CA TYR A 92 10.49 -4.84 5.40
C TYR A 92 11.47 -3.69 5.17
N LYS A 93 12.10 -3.68 3.98
CA LYS A 93 12.96 -2.57 3.54
C LYS A 93 12.18 -1.51 2.78
N ILE A 94 11.05 -1.91 2.20
CA ILE A 94 10.21 -1.04 1.38
C ILE A 94 8.74 -1.24 1.78
N VAL A 95 8.07 -0.12 2.08
CA VAL A 95 6.61 -0.03 2.16
C VAL A 95 6.14 0.81 0.98
N HIS A 96 5.31 0.22 0.12
CA HIS A 96 4.78 0.84 -1.09
C HIS A 96 3.27 1.04 -0.95
N CYS A 97 2.86 2.27 -0.65
CA CYS A 97 1.46 2.62 -0.43
C CYS A 97 0.81 3.11 -1.73
N HIS A 98 -0.24 2.41 -2.16
CA HIS A 98 -1.05 2.74 -3.34
C HIS A 98 -2.32 3.53 -3.00
N MET A 99 -2.48 3.91 -1.75
CA MET A 99 -3.65 4.61 -1.23
C MET A 99 -3.25 5.99 -0.71
N ALA A 100 -3.40 7.02 -1.51
CA ALA A 100 -2.98 8.38 -1.15
C ALA A 100 -3.65 8.89 0.15
N ASN A 101 -4.95 8.59 0.34
CA ASN A 101 -5.73 8.98 1.51
C ASN A 101 -5.44 8.15 2.77
N ALA A 102 -4.71 7.04 2.67
CA ALA A 102 -4.30 6.19 3.79
C ALA A 102 -2.80 6.32 4.11
N ALA A 103 -2.04 6.97 3.23
CA ALA A 103 -0.60 7.14 3.37
C ALA A 103 -0.19 7.84 4.69
N PHE A 104 -1.03 8.75 5.20
CA PHE A 104 -0.80 9.44 6.46
C PHE A 104 -0.66 8.49 7.65
N LEU A 105 -1.35 7.36 7.62
CA LEU A 105 -1.29 6.33 8.65
C LEU A 105 -0.10 5.39 8.42
N TYR A 106 -0.08 4.71 7.31
CA TYR A 106 0.87 3.61 7.06
C TYR A 106 2.30 4.09 6.83
N LEU A 107 2.51 5.16 6.08
CA LEU A 107 3.85 5.69 5.87
C LEU A 107 4.40 6.41 7.11
N LYS A 108 3.51 6.94 7.97
CA LYS A 108 3.91 7.46 9.28
C LYS A 108 4.44 6.32 10.15
N VAL A 109 3.67 5.26 10.34
CA VAL A 109 4.09 4.08 11.12
C VAL A 109 5.38 3.49 10.54
N ALA A 110 5.46 3.31 9.21
CA ALA A 110 6.66 2.82 8.57
C ALA A 110 7.90 3.72 8.84
N LYS A 111 7.70 5.05 8.93
CA LYS A 111 8.77 5.98 9.33
C LYS A 111 9.18 5.80 10.79
N GLU A 112 8.22 5.68 11.70
CA GLU A 112 8.45 5.45 13.14
C GLU A 112 9.21 4.14 13.38
N GLU A 113 8.92 3.10 12.59
CA GLU A 113 9.58 1.79 12.65
C GLU A 113 10.86 1.71 11.80
N ASN A 114 11.38 2.85 11.34
CA ASN A 114 12.63 2.96 10.59
C ASN A 114 12.66 2.15 9.28
N VAL A 115 11.52 1.97 8.60
CA VAL A 115 11.51 1.43 7.25
C VAL A 115 12.20 2.41 6.30
N PRO A 116 13.32 2.03 5.65
CA PRO A 116 14.16 2.98 4.95
C PRO A 116 13.50 3.57 3.70
N VAL A 117 12.69 2.80 2.98
CA VAL A 117 12.05 3.24 1.74
C VAL A 117 10.52 3.23 1.91
N ARG A 118 9.92 4.39 1.74
CA ARG A 118 8.48 4.61 1.90
C ARG A 118 7.95 5.29 0.65
N ILE A 119 7.32 4.48 -0.20
CA ILE A 119 6.82 4.92 -1.51
C ILE A 119 5.36 5.32 -1.39
N LEU A 120 5.02 6.52 -1.88
CA LEU A 120 3.65 6.91 -2.17
C LEU A 120 3.44 6.88 -3.68
N HIS A 121 2.47 6.06 -4.14
CA HIS A 121 2.17 5.88 -5.55
C HIS A 121 0.84 6.52 -5.92
N SER A 122 0.87 7.47 -6.84
CA SER A 122 -0.32 8.11 -7.38
C SER A 122 -0.92 7.31 -8.53
N HIS A 123 -2.19 6.92 -8.40
CA HIS A 123 -2.95 6.19 -9.41
C HIS A 123 -4.16 6.98 -9.94
N GLN A 124 -4.44 8.15 -9.35
CA GLN A 124 -5.61 8.95 -9.64
C GLN A 124 -5.21 10.42 -9.85
N ASN A 125 -6.06 11.16 -10.54
CA ASN A 125 -5.91 12.60 -10.77
C ASN A 125 -6.91 13.43 -9.95
N LYS A 126 -7.52 12.84 -8.91
CA LYS A 126 -8.50 13.49 -8.02
C LYS A 126 -8.50 12.86 -6.63
N ALA A 127 -8.93 13.62 -5.62
CA ALA A 127 -8.99 13.17 -4.24
C ALA A 127 -10.15 12.21 -3.96
N ALA A 128 -11.25 12.36 -4.65
CA ALA A 128 -12.46 11.54 -4.60
C ALA A 128 -13.48 12.00 -5.65
N ASP A 129 -14.54 11.23 -5.85
CA ASP A 129 -15.66 11.59 -6.72
C ASP A 129 -16.66 12.52 -6.02
N GLN A 130 -16.89 12.34 -4.71
CA GLN A 130 -17.81 13.13 -3.92
C GLN A 130 -17.09 14.27 -3.18
N PHE A 131 -17.68 15.47 -3.19
CA PHE A 131 -17.11 16.66 -2.57
C PHE A 131 -16.78 16.47 -1.08
N SER A 132 -17.66 15.85 -0.31
CA SER A 132 -17.43 15.55 1.12
C SER A 132 -16.17 14.69 1.35
N HIS A 133 -15.94 13.74 0.45
CA HIS A 133 -14.73 12.91 0.48
C HIS A 133 -13.49 13.69 0.05
N VAL A 134 -13.62 14.64 -0.88
CA VAL A 134 -12.53 15.54 -1.27
C VAL A 134 -12.04 16.36 -0.08
N VAL A 135 -12.97 17.02 0.63
CA VAL A 135 -12.65 17.84 1.82
C VAL A 135 -11.94 17.02 2.90
N ARG A 136 -12.40 15.78 3.13
CA ARG A 136 -11.76 14.85 4.07
C ARG A 136 -10.38 14.39 3.60
N ASN A 137 -10.26 14.02 2.33
CA ASN A 137 -9.08 13.33 1.82
C ASN A 137 -7.88 14.28 1.59
N ILE A 138 -8.09 15.53 1.18
CA ILE A 138 -7.00 16.48 0.91
C ILE A 138 -6.06 16.65 2.12
N PRO A 139 -6.52 16.93 3.34
CA PRO A 139 -5.63 17.02 4.50
C PRO A 139 -4.85 15.73 4.78
N LEU A 140 -5.52 14.57 4.66
CA LEU A 140 -4.90 13.26 4.88
C LEU A 140 -3.81 12.96 3.85
N ILE A 141 -4.05 13.31 2.58
CA ILE A 141 -3.08 13.19 1.49
C ILE A 141 -1.86 14.07 1.77
N LYS A 142 -2.08 15.34 2.15
CA LYS A 142 -0.98 16.26 2.50
C LYS A 142 -0.15 15.75 3.69
N MET A 143 -0.80 15.15 4.67
CA MET A 143 -0.09 14.48 5.78
C MET A 143 0.72 13.28 5.28
N GLY A 144 0.15 12.44 4.42
CA GLY A 144 0.81 11.26 3.86
C GLY A 144 2.08 11.61 3.06
N LEU A 145 2.05 12.70 2.31
CA LEU A 145 3.20 13.19 1.55
C LEU A 145 4.44 13.47 2.42
N LYS A 146 4.26 13.90 3.67
CA LYS A 146 5.37 14.20 4.61
C LYS A 146 6.13 12.94 5.06
N TYR A 147 5.50 11.78 4.95
CA TYR A 147 6.06 10.51 5.43
C TYR A 147 6.65 9.67 4.30
N SER A 148 6.34 9.97 3.04
CA SER A 148 6.98 9.35 1.88
C SER A 148 8.38 9.94 1.65
N ASN A 149 9.32 9.12 1.21
CA ASN A 149 10.64 9.56 0.73
C ASN A 149 10.91 9.16 -0.73
N LEU A 150 9.99 8.43 -1.33
CA LEU A 150 9.94 8.17 -2.76
C LEU A 150 8.51 8.38 -3.28
N ARG A 151 8.39 8.86 -4.52
CA ARG A 151 7.11 9.22 -5.14
C ARG A 151 7.03 8.58 -6.51
N PHE A 152 5.98 7.79 -6.74
CA PHE A 152 5.70 7.16 -8.02
C PHE A 152 4.34 7.62 -8.54
N ALA A 153 4.16 7.59 -9.85
CA ALA A 153 2.89 7.87 -10.49
C ALA A 153 2.69 6.99 -11.72
N CYS A 154 1.47 6.55 -11.96
CA CYS A 154 1.12 5.75 -13.14
C CYS A 154 1.06 6.58 -14.44
N SER A 155 1.02 7.92 -14.33
CA SER A 155 1.06 8.86 -15.43
C SER A 155 1.55 10.24 -14.96
N SER A 156 1.98 11.10 -15.88
CA SER A 156 2.34 12.50 -15.57
C SER A 156 1.17 13.24 -14.93
N LEU A 157 -0.04 13.07 -15.42
CA LEU A 157 -1.25 13.70 -14.87
C LEU A 157 -1.49 13.29 -13.40
N ALA A 158 -1.37 12.01 -13.08
CA ALA A 158 -1.50 11.51 -11.70
C ALA A 158 -0.38 12.04 -10.79
N GLY A 159 0.83 12.14 -11.32
CA GLY A 159 1.99 12.68 -10.61
C GLY A 159 1.84 14.18 -10.33
N ASP A 160 1.47 14.94 -11.33
CA ASP A 160 1.27 16.38 -11.20
C ASP A 160 0.18 16.70 -10.19
N TRP A 161 -0.94 15.98 -10.26
CA TRP A 161 -2.03 16.15 -9.30
C TRP A 161 -1.61 15.89 -7.84
N LEU A 162 -0.91 14.81 -7.58
CA LEU A 162 -0.58 14.42 -6.19
C LEU A 162 0.65 15.14 -5.64
N PHE A 163 1.63 15.46 -6.47
CA PHE A 163 2.96 15.87 -6.01
C PHE A 163 3.32 17.32 -6.29
N LYS A 164 2.60 18.01 -7.19
CA LYS A 164 2.85 19.43 -7.52
C LYS A 164 1.89 20.40 -6.83
N ASN A 165 0.77 19.94 -6.24
CA ASN A 165 -0.24 20.78 -5.57
C ASN A 165 -0.01 20.89 -4.07
#